data_92b85ead624ae4a594403008d969a199
#
_entry.id   92b85ead624ae4a594403008d969a199
#
_cell.length_a   1.000
_cell.length_b   1.000
_cell.length_c   1.000
_cell.angle_alpha   90.00
_cell.angle_beta   90.00
_cell.angle_gamma   90.00
#
_symmetry.space_group_name_H-M   'P 1'
#
loop_
_entity.id
_entity.type
_entity.pdbx_description
1 polymer ?
#
loop_
_entity_poly.entity_id
_entity_poly.type
_entity_poly.pdbx_seq_one_letter_code
_entity_poly.pdbx_strand_id
1 'polypeptide(L)'
;MIYTLYYIHDPMCSWCYAFKPTLEKIKIYLDSNIKVVNIVGGLAKHSDEIMSEDMQEKIENIWYEIEEVIGTKFNHDFWKNCEPKRSTYLACQATILARYENKEEEMIEAIQEAYYQKALNPSDKTTIISLAKQIGMDEKKFEKDLKSQKIEDDLQNELNFRRSLYVKTFPSLILKYKKELYPINIKY
;
A
#
# COMPACT_ATOMS: atom_id res chain seq x y z
N MET A 1 -25.59 -15.01 -0.04
CA MET A 1 -25.41 -13.62 -0.55
C MET A 1 -23.95 -13.26 -0.26
N ILE A 2 -23.25 -12.69 -1.24
CA ILE A 2 -21.83 -12.37 -1.08
C ILE A 2 -21.71 -10.87 -0.78
N TYR A 3 -21.07 -10.55 0.33
CA TYR A 3 -20.65 -9.20 0.66
C TYR A 3 -19.22 -8.97 0.16
N THR A 4 -18.84 -7.73 -0.11
CA THR A 4 -17.47 -7.37 -0.43
C THR A 4 -17.03 -6.28 0.52
N LEU A 5 -15.93 -6.52 1.24
CA LEU A 5 -15.24 -5.51 2.02
C LEU A 5 -14.07 -4.98 1.19
N TYR A 6 -14.20 -3.77 0.67
CA TYR A 6 -13.08 -3.07 0.04
C TYR A 6 -12.17 -2.51 1.11
N TYR A 7 -10.91 -2.90 1.07
CA TYR A 7 -9.83 -2.27 1.82
C TYR A 7 -9.03 -1.38 0.86
N ILE A 8 -9.20 -0.07 1.00
CA ILE A 8 -8.51 0.90 0.17
C ILE A 8 -7.28 1.37 0.92
N HIS A 9 -6.11 1.12 0.34
CA HIS A 9 -4.83 1.34 1.00
C HIS A 9 -3.76 1.80 0.02
N ASP A 10 -2.61 2.18 0.55
CA ASP A 10 -1.38 2.35 -0.22
C ASP A 10 -0.27 1.60 0.52
N PRO A 11 0.55 0.77 -0.15
CA PRO A 11 1.58 -0.02 0.52
C PRO A 11 2.65 0.84 1.21
N MET A 12 2.80 2.11 0.80
CA MET A 12 3.71 3.07 1.41
C MET A 12 3.00 4.08 2.33
N CYS A 13 1.75 3.82 2.74
CA CYS A 13 1.04 4.64 3.71
C CYS A 13 1.33 4.17 5.14
N SER A 14 1.94 5.01 5.97
CA SER A 14 2.29 4.69 7.36
C SER A 14 1.09 4.33 8.23
N TRP A 15 -0.04 5.02 8.07
CA TRP A 15 -1.28 4.65 8.73
C TRP A 15 -1.84 3.30 8.27
N CYS A 16 -1.64 2.91 6.99
CA CYS A 16 -2.00 1.57 6.50
C CYS A 16 -1.11 0.50 7.11
N TYR A 17 0.18 0.78 7.27
CA TYR A 17 1.10 -0.11 7.96
C TYR A 17 0.71 -0.31 9.44
N ALA A 18 0.42 0.77 10.15
CA ALA A 18 -0.05 0.73 11.53
C ALA A 18 -1.41 0.01 11.70
N PHE A 19 -2.26 0.05 10.67
CA PHE A 19 -3.56 -0.61 10.67
C PHE A 19 -3.48 -2.13 10.41
N LYS A 20 -2.36 -2.65 9.91
CA LYS A 20 -2.19 -4.07 9.55
C LYS A 20 -2.65 -5.03 10.64
N PRO A 21 -2.25 -4.91 11.93
CA PRO A 21 -2.68 -5.84 12.97
C PRO A 21 -4.19 -5.82 13.21
N THR A 22 -4.84 -4.67 13.03
CA THR A 22 -6.29 -4.53 13.13
C THR A 22 -6.98 -5.17 11.93
N LEU A 23 -6.46 -4.97 10.72
CA LEU A 23 -6.99 -5.60 9.51
C LEU A 23 -6.92 -7.13 9.59
N GLU A 24 -5.82 -7.70 10.09
CA GLU A 24 -5.69 -9.14 10.28
C GLU A 24 -6.72 -9.68 11.27
N LYS A 25 -6.95 -8.98 12.39
CA LYS A 25 -8.03 -9.34 13.32
C LYS A 25 -9.40 -9.28 12.63
N ILE A 26 -9.67 -8.22 11.85
CA ILE A 26 -10.92 -8.12 11.09
C ILE A 26 -11.07 -9.34 10.19
N LYS A 27 -10.05 -9.71 9.38
CA LYS A 27 -10.08 -10.85 8.48
C LYS A 27 -10.41 -12.17 9.20
N ILE A 28 -9.89 -12.38 10.41
CA ILE A 28 -10.14 -13.59 11.22
C ILE A 28 -11.61 -13.68 11.67
N TYR A 29 -12.24 -12.55 12.00
CA TYR A 29 -13.61 -12.52 12.51
C TYR A 29 -14.69 -12.29 11.45
N LEU A 30 -14.29 -12.05 10.18
CA LEU A 30 -15.25 -11.90 9.10
C LEU A 30 -15.98 -13.20 8.80
N ASP A 31 -17.27 -13.11 8.56
CA ASP A 31 -18.07 -14.23 8.07
C ASP A 31 -17.55 -14.67 6.69
N SER A 32 -17.56 -15.98 6.42
CA SER A 32 -17.08 -16.60 5.18
C SER A 32 -17.78 -16.10 3.91
N ASN A 33 -18.94 -15.47 4.04
CA ASN A 33 -19.66 -14.85 2.93
C ASN A 33 -19.21 -13.42 2.61
N ILE A 34 -18.21 -12.88 3.33
CA ILE A 34 -17.62 -11.55 3.10
C ILE A 34 -16.26 -11.71 2.41
N LYS A 35 -16.18 -11.29 1.15
CA LYS A 35 -14.92 -11.26 0.41
C LYS A 35 -14.19 -9.95 0.69
N VAL A 36 -12.94 -10.04 1.18
CA VAL A 36 -12.04 -8.87 1.26
C VAL A 36 -11.39 -8.66 -0.11
N VAL A 37 -11.38 -7.40 -0.57
CA VAL A 37 -10.76 -6.99 -1.84
C VAL A 37 -9.88 -5.77 -1.55
N ASN A 38 -8.58 -5.92 -1.79
CA ASN A 38 -7.64 -4.82 -1.68
C ASN A 38 -7.73 -3.93 -2.93
N ILE A 39 -7.71 -2.62 -2.73
CA ILE A 39 -7.69 -1.60 -3.80
C ILE A 39 -6.55 -0.65 -3.50
N VAL A 40 -5.63 -0.50 -4.43
CA VAL A 40 -4.53 0.45 -4.25
C VAL A 40 -5.02 1.89 -4.39
N GLY A 41 -4.64 2.72 -3.45
CA GLY A 41 -5.12 4.09 -3.34
C GLY A 41 -4.30 5.11 -4.13
N GLY A 42 -3.01 4.87 -4.30
CA GLY A 42 -2.09 5.77 -4.97
C GLY A 42 -1.95 7.10 -4.23
N LEU A 43 -1.24 7.09 -3.11
CA LEU A 43 -1.05 8.25 -2.24
C LEU A 43 -0.31 9.39 -2.95
N ALA A 44 0.68 9.07 -3.77
CA ALA A 44 1.47 10.05 -4.51
C ALA A 44 1.82 9.53 -5.92
N LYS A 45 1.64 10.41 -6.91
CA LYS A 45 1.99 10.14 -8.31
C LYS A 45 3.49 9.85 -8.45
N HIS A 46 3.84 9.19 -9.54
CA HIS A 46 5.24 8.99 -9.89
C HIS A 46 5.98 10.34 -9.96
N SER A 47 7.13 10.40 -9.30
CA SER A 47 8.05 11.53 -9.32
C SER A 47 9.47 11.03 -9.10
N ASP A 48 10.42 11.55 -9.89
CA ASP A 48 11.84 11.33 -9.69
C ASP A 48 12.49 12.42 -8.81
N GLU A 49 11.71 13.45 -8.44
CA GLU A 49 12.17 14.52 -7.58
C GLU A 49 12.39 14.04 -6.15
N ILE A 50 13.51 14.45 -5.57
CA ILE A 50 13.79 14.23 -4.14
C ILE A 50 12.76 15.02 -3.34
N MET A 51 12.24 14.41 -2.30
CA MET A 51 11.26 15.03 -1.41
C MET A 51 11.91 16.22 -0.68
N SER A 52 11.23 17.37 -0.63
CA SER A 52 11.70 18.53 0.12
C SER A 52 11.89 18.22 1.60
N GLU A 53 12.82 18.89 2.26
CA GLU A 53 13.09 18.72 3.70
C GLU A 53 11.82 18.88 4.55
N ASP A 54 11.02 19.92 4.29
CA ASP A 54 9.73 20.14 4.99
C ASP A 54 8.77 18.95 4.86
N MET A 55 8.76 18.29 3.70
CA MET A 55 7.90 17.12 3.48
C MET A 55 8.46 15.87 4.16
N GLN A 56 9.79 15.72 4.18
CA GLN A 56 10.46 14.63 4.92
C GLN A 56 10.15 14.76 6.41
N GLU A 57 10.39 15.93 6.99
CA GLU A 57 10.09 16.22 8.40
C GLU A 57 8.61 15.98 8.72
N LYS A 58 7.70 16.42 7.85
CA LYS A 58 6.26 16.19 8.04
C LYS A 58 5.90 14.70 8.09
N ILE A 59 6.49 13.88 7.22
CA ILE A 59 6.18 12.45 7.18
C ILE A 59 6.86 11.74 8.37
N GLU A 60 8.08 12.12 8.73
CA GLU A 60 8.75 11.58 9.91
C GLU A 60 7.97 11.89 11.19
N ASN A 61 7.43 13.10 11.32
CA ASN A 61 6.56 13.47 12.44
C ASN A 61 5.29 12.62 12.51
N ILE A 62 4.71 12.23 11.35
CA ILE A 62 3.60 11.26 11.32
C ILE A 62 4.05 9.88 11.86
N TRP A 63 5.29 9.45 11.57
CA TRP A 63 5.80 8.19 12.13
C TRP A 63 5.92 8.26 13.66
N TYR A 64 6.45 9.37 14.21
CA TYR A 64 6.48 9.59 15.66
C TYR A 64 5.08 9.62 16.28
N GLU A 65 4.12 10.28 15.64
CA GLU A 65 2.72 10.28 16.08
C GLU A 65 2.13 8.86 16.14
N ILE A 66 2.35 8.05 15.10
CA ILE A 66 1.89 6.67 15.06
C ILE A 66 2.58 5.81 16.15
N GLU A 67 3.88 6.02 16.38
CA GLU A 67 4.60 5.34 17.47
C GLU A 67 4.01 5.66 18.84
N GLU A 68 3.69 6.92 19.07
CA GLU A 68 3.11 7.38 20.34
C GLU A 68 1.68 6.84 20.55
N VAL A 69 0.83 6.95 19.52
CA VAL A 69 -0.62 6.66 19.64
C VAL A 69 -0.91 5.16 19.54
N ILE A 70 -0.20 4.43 18.67
CA ILE A 70 -0.51 3.03 18.34
C ILE A 70 0.57 2.07 18.85
N GLY A 71 1.81 2.54 19.03
CA GLY A 71 2.96 1.72 19.43
C GLY A 71 3.65 1.00 18.26
N THR A 72 3.21 1.23 17.01
CA THR A 72 3.88 0.70 15.83
C THR A 72 5.26 1.32 15.70
N LYS A 73 6.31 0.50 15.47
CA LYS A 73 7.68 0.99 15.39
C LYS A 73 8.13 1.21 13.95
N PHE A 74 8.95 2.24 13.76
CA PHE A 74 9.55 2.60 12.49
C PHE A 74 11.08 2.66 12.59
N ASN A 75 11.77 2.42 11.48
CA ASN A 75 13.21 2.62 11.38
C ASN A 75 13.49 4.01 10.78
N HIS A 76 13.76 4.98 11.65
CA HIS A 76 14.03 6.36 11.27
C HIS A 76 15.36 6.56 10.51
N ASP A 77 16.21 5.53 10.43
CA ASP A 77 17.41 5.57 9.59
C ASP A 77 17.08 5.71 8.09
N PHE A 78 15.82 5.43 7.70
CA PHE A 78 15.34 5.72 6.35
C PHE A 78 15.61 7.17 5.93
N TRP A 79 15.32 8.12 6.80
CA TRP A 79 15.48 9.56 6.53
C TRP A 79 16.93 10.01 6.43
N LYS A 80 17.86 9.22 6.97
CA LYS A 80 19.31 9.48 6.92
C LYS A 80 20.00 8.76 5.77
N ASN A 81 19.53 7.55 5.45
CA ASN A 81 20.24 6.63 4.56
C ASN A 81 19.67 6.59 3.15
N CYS A 82 18.46 7.12 2.91
CA CYS A 82 17.80 7.13 1.62
C CYS A 82 17.62 8.54 1.07
N GLU A 83 17.47 8.64 -0.24
CA GLU A 83 16.94 9.82 -0.92
C GLU A 83 15.43 9.63 -1.12
N PRO A 84 14.59 10.11 -0.18
CA PRO A 84 13.15 9.84 -0.25
C PRO A 84 12.51 10.59 -1.40
N LYS A 85 11.61 9.90 -2.11
CA LYS A 85 10.77 10.48 -3.17
C LYS A 85 9.31 10.35 -2.77
N ARG A 86 8.51 11.38 -3.07
CA ARG A 86 7.05 11.30 -2.86
C ARG A 86 6.41 10.61 -4.06
N SER A 87 6.62 9.30 -4.18
CA SER A 87 6.18 8.48 -5.30
C SER A 87 5.77 7.10 -4.79
N THR A 88 4.48 6.75 -4.87
CA THR A 88 3.97 5.46 -4.39
C THR A 88 3.38 4.59 -5.50
N TYR A 89 3.23 5.14 -6.72
CA TYR A 89 2.60 4.42 -7.83
C TYR A 89 3.38 3.15 -8.21
N LEU A 90 4.71 3.17 -8.15
CA LEU A 90 5.54 2.00 -8.43
C LEU A 90 5.24 0.86 -7.46
N ALA A 91 5.13 1.16 -6.17
CA ALA A 91 4.76 0.18 -5.15
C ALA A 91 3.32 -0.34 -5.33
N CYS A 92 2.38 0.52 -5.75
CA CYS A 92 1.02 0.12 -6.11
C CYS A 92 1.00 -0.82 -7.31
N GLN A 93 1.76 -0.52 -8.37
CA GLN A 93 1.90 -1.39 -9.56
C GLN A 93 2.50 -2.74 -9.19
N ALA A 94 3.52 -2.76 -8.32
CA ALA A 94 4.11 -4.00 -7.82
C ALA A 94 3.09 -4.88 -7.08
N THR A 95 2.25 -4.26 -6.24
CA THR A 95 1.16 -4.95 -5.53
C THR A 95 0.15 -5.57 -6.51
N ILE A 96 -0.26 -4.82 -7.55
CA ILE A 96 -1.18 -5.34 -8.58
C ILE A 96 -0.53 -6.50 -9.36
N LEU A 97 0.75 -6.40 -9.75
CA LEU A 97 1.46 -7.49 -10.43
C LEU A 97 1.55 -8.75 -9.58
N ALA A 98 1.85 -8.59 -8.29
CA ALA A 98 1.90 -9.71 -7.37
C ALA A 98 0.54 -10.40 -7.19
N ARG A 99 -0.57 -9.63 -7.27
CA ARG A 99 -1.94 -10.17 -7.24
C ARG A 99 -2.20 -11.15 -8.38
N TYR A 100 -1.63 -10.95 -9.58
CA TYR A 100 -1.79 -11.89 -10.69
C TYR A 100 -1.18 -13.26 -10.43
N GLU A 101 -0.22 -13.33 -9.51
CA GLU A 101 0.43 -14.57 -9.08
C GLU A 101 -0.02 -15.04 -7.69
N ASN A 102 -1.12 -14.47 -7.15
CA ASN A 102 -1.65 -14.72 -5.79
C ASN A 102 -0.64 -14.42 -4.68
N LYS A 103 0.23 -13.42 -4.88
CA LYS A 103 1.28 -12.96 -3.95
C LYS A 103 1.09 -11.52 -3.50
N GLU A 104 -0.16 -11.03 -3.54
CA GLU A 104 -0.46 -9.63 -3.21
C GLU A 104 -0.08 -9.28 -1.77
N GLU A 105 -0.48 -10.13 -0.82
CA GLU A 105 -0.24 -9.90 0.61
C GLU A 105 1.27 -9.93 0.91
N GLU A 106 2.00 -10.89 0.31
CA GLU A 106 3.45 -11.00 0.46
C GLU A 106 4.18 -9.77 -0.09
N MET A 107 3.70 -9.21 -1.21
CA MET A 107 4.29 -7.99 -1.78
C MET A 107 4.02 -6.78 -0.90
N ILE A 108 2.80 -6.60 -0.40
CA ILE A 108 2.46 -5.52 0.52
C ILE A 108 3.35 -5.61 1.77
N GLU A 109 3.49 -6.80 2.33
CA GLU A 109 4.32 -7.04 3.51
C GLU A 109 5.80 -6.74 3.24
N ALA A 110 6.34 -7.23 2.12
CA ALA A 110 7.73 -6.98 1.73
C ALA A 110 8.01 -5.47 1.53
N ILE A 111 7.10 -4.73 0.90
CA ILE A 111 7.22 -3.28 0.73
C ILE A 111 7.20 -2.57 2.09
N GLN A 112 6.26 -2.92 2.96
CA GLN A 112 6.16 -2.32 4.29
C GLN A 112 7.38 -2.63 5.16
N GLU A 113 7.88 -3.87 5.14
CA GLU A 113 9.09 -4.26 5.86
C GLU A 113 10.33 -3.51 5.33
N ALA A 114 10.48 -3.43 4.01
CA ALA A 114 11.57 -2.70 3.37
C ALA A 114 11.56 -1.22 3.79
N TYR A 115 10.42 -0.57 3.70
CA TYR A 115 10.27 0.85 3.96
C TYR A 115 10.40 1.18 5.45
N TYR A 116 9.59 0.49 6.29
CA TYR A 116 9.40 0.88 7.68
C TYR A 116 10.35 0.21 8.67
N GLN A 117 11.00 -0.90 8.28
CA GLN A 117 11.87 -1.66 9.17
C GLN A 117 13.32 -1.73 8.69
N LYS A 118 13.53 -1.78 7.36
CA LYS A 118 14.87 -1.99 6.78
C LYS A 118 15.50 -0.73 6.21
N ALA A 119 14.82 0.43 6.28
CA ALA A 119 15.30 1.70 5.71
C ALA A 119 15.69 1.57 4.23
N LEU A 120 14.86 0.85 3.44
CA LEU A 120 14.99 0.75 1.99
C LEU A 120 13.91 1.60 1.33
N ASN A 121 14.19 2.13 0.13
CA ASN A 121 13.26 3.02 -0.56
C ASN A 121 12.39 2.29 -1.60
N PRO A 122 11.09 2.01 -1.36
CA PRO A 122 10.23 1.36 -2.34
C PRO A 122 9.83 2.27 -3.52
N SER A 123 10.20 3.54 -3.51
CA SER A 123 10.09 4.40 -4.70
C SER A 123 11.17 4.07 -5.74
N ASP A 124 12.21 3.34 -5.35
CA ASP A 124 13.27 2.93 -6.24
C ASP A 124 12.95 1.59 -6.90
N LYS A 125 13.07 1.57 -8.23
CA LYS A 125 12.76 0.40 -9.04
C LYS A 125 13.60 -0.82 -8.67
N THR A 126 14.88 -0.63 -8.35
CA THR A 126 15.77 -1.70 -7.92
C THR A 126 15.31 -2.36 -6.62
N THR A 127 14.82 -1.57 -5.66
CA THR A 127 14.21 -2.07 -4.44
C THR A 127 13.00 -2.95 -4.76
N ILE A 128 12.04 -2.43 -5.53
CA ILE A 128 10.80 -3.16 -5.88
C ILE A 128 11.11 -4.49 -6.62
N ILE A 129 12.04 -4.49 -7.56
CA ILE A 129 12.44 -5.73 -8.27
C ILE A 129 13.07 -6.74 -7.31
N SER A 130 13.90 -6.27 -6.39
CA SER A 130 14.51 -7.14 -5.36
C SER A 130 13.44 -7.77 -4.45
N LEU A 131 12.42 -6.99 -4.06
CA LEU A 131 11.31 -7.50 -3.24
C LEU A 131 10.49 -8.55 -4.01
N ALA A 132 10.21 -8.33 -5.30
CA ALA A 132 9.53 -9.33 -6.13
C ALA A 132 10.30 -10.66 -6.18
N LYS A 133 11.61 -10.60 -6.34
CA LYS A 133 12.48 -11.78 -6.28
C LYS A 133 12.45 -12.45 -4.91
N GLN A 134 12.50 -11.67 -3.83
CA GLN A 134 12.46 -12.16 -2.44
C GLN A 134 11.22 -12.99 -2.17
N ILE A 135 10.06 -12.57 -2.70
CA ILE A 135 8.78 -13.31 -2.56
C ILE A 135 8.60 -14.41 -3.63
N GLY A 136 9.66 -14.71 -4.40
CA GLY A 136 9.69 -15.82 -5.38
C GLY A 136 8.96 -15.55 -6.69
N MET A 137 8.88 -14.29 -7.15
CA MET A 137 8.46 -13.94 -8.49
C MET A 137 9.64 -14.00 -9.48
N ASP A 138 9.36 -14.26 -10.76
CA ASP A 138 10.39 -14.17 -11.80
C ASP A 138 10.82 -12.71 -12.01
N GLU A 139 12.07 -12.41 -11.66
CA GLU A 139 12.64 -11.07 -11.69
C GLU A 139 12.56 -10.41 -13.08
N LYS A 140 12.88 -11.16 -14.14
CA LYS A 140 12.92 -10.64 -15.51
C LYS A 140 11.50 -10.38 -16.04
N LYS A 141 10.60 -11.32 -15.77
CA LYS A 141 9.19 -11.17 -16.12
C LYS A 141 8.58 -9.99 -15.39
N PHE A 142 8.79 -9.90 -14.07
CA PHE A 142 8.30 -8.82 -13.23
C PHE A 142 8.79 -7.44 -13.72
N GLU A 143 10.11 -7.30 -13.99
CA GLU A 143 10.66 -6.05 -14.50
C GLU A 143 10.08 -5.65 -15.87
N LYS A 144 9.82 -6.62 -16.75
CA LYS A 144 9.16 -6.38 -18.04
C LYS A 144 7.72 -5.93 -17.84
N ASP A 145 6.97 -6.64 -16.99
CA ASP A 145 5.55 -6.39 -16.76
C ASP A 145 5.33 -5.04 -16.05
N LEU A 146 6.25 -4.63 -15.15
CA LEU A 146 6.23 -3.35 -14.45
C LEU A 146 6.32 -2.13 -15.40
N LYS A 147 6.86 -2.32 -16.61
CA LYS A 147 6.97 -1.30 -17.66
C LYS A 147 5.82 -1.37 -18.68
N SER A 148 4.89 -2.30 -18.50
CA SER A 148 3.83 -2.53 -19.50
C SER A 148 2.72 -1.50 -19.40
N GLN A 149 2.10 -1.16 -20.53
CA GLN A 149 0.90 -0.33 -20.55
C GLN A 149 -0.23 -0.96 -19.73
N LYS A 150 -0.29 -2.29 -19.73
CA LYS A 150 -1.32 -3.03 -18.98
C LYS A 150 -1.29 -2.68 -17.48
N ILE A 151 -0.11 -2.68 -16.84
CA ILE A 151 -0.04 -2.39 -15.40
C ILE A 151 -0.38 -0.92 -15.09
N GLU A 152 -0.03 -0.01 -16.01
CA GLU A 152 -0.43 1.39 -15.89
C GLU A 152 -1.96 1.53 -15.98
N ASP A 153 -2.58 0.87 -16.95
CA ASP A 153 -4.05 0.88 -17.12
C ASP A 153 -4.74 0.27 -15.88
N ASP A 154 -4.23 -0.84 -15.35
CA ASP A 154 -4.79 -1.49 -14.16
C ASP A 154 -4.65 -0.59 -12.92
N LEU A 155 -3.51 0.09 -12.74
CA LEU A 155 -3.36 1.09 -11.70
C LEU A 155 -4.39 2.21 -11.86
N GLN A 156 -4.52 2.79 -13.04
CA GLN A 156 -5.47 3.88 -13.30
C GLN A 156 -6.92 3.43 -13.08
N ASN A 157 -7.26 2.18 -13.41
CA ASN A 157 -8.57 1.60 -13.13
C ASN A 157 -8.86 1.55 -11.62
N GLU A 158 -7.91 1.11 -10.79
CA GLU A 158 -8.07 1.10 -9.33
C GLU A 158 -8.16 2.51 -8.75
N LEU A 159 -7.33 3.44 -9.22
CA LEU A 159 -7.41 4.84 -8.80
C LEU A 159 -8.76 5.47 -9.15
N ASN A 160 -9.30 5.17 -10.33
CA ASN A 160 -10.63 5.63 -10.74
C ASN A 160 -11.73 4.98 -9.90
N PHE A 161 -11.61 3.68 -9.62
CA PHE A 161 -12.54 2.99 -8.73
C PHE A 161 -12.53 3.61 -7.33
N ARG A 162 -11.35 3.83 -6.72
CA ARG A 162 -11.21 4.55 -5.46
C ARG A 162 -11.90 5.92 -5.48
N ARG A 163 -11.72 6.70 -6.56
CA ARG A 163 -12.36 8.02 -6.71
C ARG A 163 -13.89 7.90 -6.78
N SER A 164 -14.42 6.88 -7.46
CA SER A 164 -15.87 6.63 -7.53
C SER A 164 -16.48 6.27 -6.17
N LEU A 165 -15.66 5.77 -5.24
CA LEU A 165 -16.04 5.51 -3.85
C LEU A 165 -15.89 6.75 -2.94
N TYR A 166 -15.48 7.91 -3.49
CA TYR A 166 -15.22 9.16 -2.78
C TYR A 166 -14.16 9.05 -1.66
N VAL A 167 -13.28 8.03 -1.72
CA VAL A 167 -12.19 7.82 -0.75
C VAL A 167 -11.07 8.81 -0.98
N LYS A 168 -10.69 9.56 0.07
CA LYS A 168 -9.64 10.58 0.05
C LYS A 168 -8.48 10.28 1.01
N THR A 169 -8.69 9.40 1.97
CA THR A 169 -7.72 9.07 3.02
C THR A 169 -7.47 7.56 3.08
N PHE A 170 -6.30 7.17 3.58
CA PHE A 170 -5.92 5.76 3.75
C PHE A 170 -5.44 5.51 5.17
N PRO A 171 -5.75 4.33 5.72
CA PRO A 171 -6.61 3.29 5.17
C PRO A 171 -8.09 3.68 5.14
N SER A 172 -8.88 3.05 4.26
CA SER A 172 -10.34 3.15 4.27
C SER A 172 -10.97 1.79 4.07
N LEU A 173 -12.11 1.56 4.72
CA LEU A 173 -12.91 0.34 4.60
C LEU A 173 -14.31 0.69 4.11
N ILE A 174 -14.80 -0.03 3.08
CA ILE A 174 -16.14 0.13 2.54
C ILE A 174 -16.77 -1.25 2.38
N LEU A 175 -17.87 -1.50 3.07
CA LEU A 175 -18.65 -2.70 2.87
C LEU A 175 -19.65 -2.48 1.73
N LYS A 176 -19.59 -3.35 0.72
CA LYS A 176 -20.58 -3.41 -0.36
C LYS A 176 -21.57 -4.54 -0.10
N TYR A 177 -22.83 -4.19 -0.09
CA TYR A 177 -23.94 -5.15 -0.06
C TYR A 177 -24.92 -4.82 -1.19
N LYS A 178 -25.09 -5.74 -2.12
CA LYS A 178 -25.86 -5.52 -3.37
C LYS A 178 -25.31 -4.30 -4.12
N LYS A 179 -26.11 -3.24 -4.25
CA LYS A 179 -25.73 -1.97 -4.89
C LYS A 179 -25.35 -0.87 -3.89
N GLU A 180 -25.52 -1.13 -2.59
CA GLU A 180 -25.29 -0.18 -1.52
C GLU A 180 -23.83 -0.24 -1.04
N LEU A 181 -23.27 0.91 -0.67
CA LEU A 181 -21.92 1.09 -0.14
C LEU A 181 -21.99 1.68 1.26
N TYR A 182 -21.35 1.04 2.21
CA TYR A 182 -21.34 1.44 3.61
C TYR A 182 -19.90 1.73 4.05
N PRO A 183 -19.49 3.02 4.13
CA PRO A 183 -18.19 3.38 4.70
C PRO A 183 -18.12 2.94 6.17
N ILE A 184 -16.99 2.33 6.55
CA ILE A 184 -16.74 1.92 7.92
C ILE A 184 -15.78 2.90 8.55
N ASN A 185 -16.16 3.48 9.69
CA ASN A 185 -15.30 4.39 10.42
C ASN A 185 -14.17 3.61 11.12
N ILE A 186 -12.93 3.90 10.74
CA ILE A 186 -11.73 3.33 11.35
C ILE A 186 -11.39 4.15 12.60
N LYS A 187 -11.17 3.46 13.70
CA LYS A 187 -10.57 4.02 14.93
C LYS A 187 -9.33 3.19 15.26
N TYR A 188 -8.28 3.87 15.66
CA TYR A 188 -7.02 3.29 16.11
C TYR A 188 -7.01 3.09 17.62
#